data_d64760f42b5ae67b4124ff3b7b51e59b
#
_entry.id   d64760f42b5ae67b4124ff3b7b51e59b
#
_cell.length_a   1.000
_cell.length_b   1.000
_cell.length_c   1.000
_cell.angle_alpha   90.00
_cell.angle_beta   90.00
_cell.angle_gamma   90.00
#
_symmetry.space_group_name_H-M   'P 1'
#
loop_
_entity.id
_entity.type
_entity.pdbx_description
1 polymer ?
#
loop_
_entity_poly.entity_id
_entity_poly.type
_entity_poly.pdbx_seq_one_letter_code
_entity_poly.pdbx_strand_id
1 'polypeptide(L)'
;PQSLINLAQYGEKYAELPILGAADYKLNYHAATGRAVYSFCMCPGGQVVAAASEEGGIVTNGMSLHARAAENANSALIVSVDARDFGANDVLAGVEFQRYWERKAYELSGEGYKAPAQLVRDFLKDRPSKDFGEINPSYRPGVVLREIKECLPEEVTAALREAIPYFAGKIKGFAHPQAVLTAIETRSSSPVRILRN
;
A
#
# COMPACT_ATOMS: atom_id res chain seq x y z
N PRO A 1 -1.48 -13.89 2.59
CA PRO A 1 -0.54 -14.66 3.43
C PRO A 1 0.84 -14.79 2.79
N GLN A 2 1.91 -14.80 3.59
CA GLN A 2 3.29 -15.01 3.12
C GLN A 2 3.45 -16.33 2.39
N SER A 3 2.71 -17.37 2.81
CA SER A 3 2.73 -18.68 2.16
C SER A 3 2.38 -18.65 0.67
N LEU A 4 1.46 -17.77 0.25
CA LEU A 4 1.13 -17.60 -1.16
C LEU A 4 2.27 -16.98 -1.97
N ILE A 5 3.04 -16.10 -1.36
CA ILE A 5 4.22 -15.50 -1.99
C ILE A 5 5.35 -16.54 -2.11
N ASN A 6 5.58 -17.32 -1.06
CA ASN A 6 6.53 -18.43 -1.11
C ASN A 6 6.18 -19.43 -2.20
N LEU A 7 4.90 -19.82 -2.28
CA LEU A 7 4.42 -20.72 -3.31
C LEU A 7 4.63 -20.16 -4.72
N ALA A 8 4.33 -18.87 -4.92
CA ALA A 8 4.49 -18.20 -6.21
C ALA A 8 5.96 -18.09 -6.65
N GLN A 9 6.88 -17.86 -5.72
CA GLN A 9 8.31 -17.64 -6.02
C GLN A 9 9.12 -18.94 -6.05
N TYR A 10 8.82 -19.88 -5.18
CA TYR A 10 9.61 -21.10 -5.03
C TYR A 10 8.96 -22.34 -5.67
N GLY A 11 7.66 -22.29 -5.95
CA GLY A 11 6.86 -23.44 -6.39
C GLY A 11 6.54 -24.41 -5.25
N GLU A 12 5.63 -25.36 -5.49
CA GLU A 12 5.09 -26.28 -4.49
C GLU A 12 6.19 -27.10 -3.76
N LYS A 13 7.20 -27.55 -4.50
CA LYS A 13 8.27 -28.39 -3.98
C LYS A 13 9.15 -27.71 -2.92
N TYR A 14 9.29 -26.39 -2.99
CA TYR A 14 10.27 -25.64 -2.19
C TYR A 14 9.65 -24.57 -1.29
N ALA A 15 8.34 -24.30 -1.42
CA ALA A 15 7.65 -23.22 -0.73
C ALA A 15 7.73 -23.30 0.80
N GLU A 16 7.86 -24.50 1.36
CA GLU A 16 7.87 -24.76 2.80
C GLU A 16 9.27 -25.07 3.34
N LEU A 17 10.32 -25.02 2.49
CA LEU A 17 11.68 -25.29 2.95
C LEU A 17 12.22 -24.12 3.80
N PRO A 18 12.52 -24.34 5.10
CA PRO A 18 12.98 -23.28 6.00
C PRO A 18 14.26 -22.58 5.53
N ILE A 19 15.11 -23.27 4.79
CA ILE A 19 16.40 -22.76 4.31
C ILE A 19 16.24 -21.63 3.28
N LEU A 20 15.12 -21.55 2.57
CA LEU A 20 14.88 -20.50 1.59
C LEU A 20 14.36 -19.21 2.23
N GLY A 21 13.84 -19.29 3.44
CA GLY A 21 13.25 -18.14 4.13
C GLY A 21 11.98 -17.62 3.47
N ALA A 22 11.57 -16.43 3.86
CA ALA A 22 10.38 -15.78 3.32
C ALA A 22 10.70 -15.11 1.97
N ALA A 23 9.93 -15.45 0.93
CA ALA A 23 10.08 -14.88 -0.42
C ALA A 23 9.65 -13.41 -0.48
N ASP A 24 10.31 -12.64 -1.34
CA ASP A 24 10.01 -11.24 -1.63
C ASP A 24 9.81 -11.01 -3.14
N TYR A 25 9.44 -9.78 -3.53
CA TYR A 25 9.26 -9.39 -4.93
C TYR A 25 9.47 -7.89 -5.14
N LYS A 26 9.79 -7.53 -6.40
CA LYS A 26 9.71 -6.16 -6.93
C LYS A 26 8.88 -6.16 -8.20
N LEU A 27 7.91 -5.24 -8.28
CA LEU A 27 7.01 -5.11 -9.42
C LEU A 27 6.93 -3.66 -9.85
N ASN A 28 6.82 -3.43 -11.16
CA ASN A 28 6.55 -2.12 -11.74
C ASN A 28 5.55 -2.25 -12.89
N TYR A 29 4.85 -1.15 -13.14
CA TYR A 29 3.88 -1.02 -14.22
C TYR A 29 3.81 0.44 -14.67
N HIS A 30 3.57 0.66 -15.95
CA HIS A 30 3.27 1.99 -16.49
C HIS A 30 1.79 2.03 -16.90
N ALA A 31 1.01 2.83 -16.19
CA ALA A 31 -0.41 3.00 -16.45
C ALA A 31 -0.66 3.76 -17.76
N ALA A 32 -1.86 3.62 -18.32
CA ALA A 32 -2.26 4.33 -19.54
C ALA A 32 -2.18 5.86 -19.40
N THR A 33 -2.30 6.38 -18.18
CA THR A 33 -2.10 7.79 -17.83
C THR A 33 -0.65 8.26 -17.89
N GLY A 34 0.31 7.36 -18.17
CA GLY A 34 1.75 7.62 -18.13
C GLY A 34 2.36 7.59 -16.72
N ARG A 35 1.58 7.29 -15.67
CA ARG A 35 2.09 7.16 -14.30
C ARG A 35 2.79 5.83 -14.08
N ALA A 36 3.91 5.86 -13.39
CA ALA A 36 4.57 4.65 -12.93
C ALA A 36 3.90 4.16 -11.64
N VAL A 37 3.62 2.85 -11.58
CA VAL A 37 3.15 2.15 -10.38
C VAL A 37 4.16 1.07 -10.03
N TYR A 38 4.55 0.98 -8.77
CA TYR A 38 5.52 -0.02 -8.34
C TYR A 38 5.27 -0.50 -6.92
N SER A 39 5.67 -1.74 -6.65
CA SER A 39 5.76 -2.23 -5.28
C SER A 39 6.99 -1.63 -4.60
N PHE A 40 6.82 -1.10 -3.40
CA PHE A 40 7.88 -0.48 -2.64
C PHE A 40 7.95 -1.09 -1.24
N CYS A 41 9.17 -1.21 -0.68
CA CYS A 41 9.38 -1.73 0.67
C CYS A 41 8.59 -3.01 0.96
N MET A 42 8.66 -4.01 0.07
CA MET A 42 8.04 -5.30 0.32
C MET A 42 8.61 -5.93 1.59
N CYS A 43 7.71 -6.25 2.51
CA CYS A 43 8.00 -6.77 3.85
C CYS A 43 7.52 -8.22 3.98
N PRO A 44 8.40 -9.20 3.75
CA PRO A 44 8.07 -10.62 3.91
C PRO A 44 7.76 -10.94 5.37
N GLY A 45 6.70 -11.70 5.62
CA GLY A 45 6.29 -12.06 6.99
C GLY A 45 6.27 -10.85 7.91
N GLY A 46 5.61 -9.76 7.46
CA GLY A 46 5.67 -8.45 8.09
C GLY A 46 4.31 -7.94 8.57
N GLN A 47 4.30 -6.69 8.97
CA GLN A 47 3.12 -5.98 9.49
C GLN A 47 3.01 -4.61 8.83
N VAL A 48 1.79 -4.11 8.70
CA VAL A 48 1.53 -2.70 8.43
C VAL A 48 1.60 -1.94 9.75
N VAL A 49 2.33 -0.83 9.78
CA VAL A 49 2.58 -0.03 10.98
C VAL A 49 2.14 1.42 10.79
N ALA A 50 1.84 2.10 11.90
CA ALA A 50 1.56 3.54 11.90
C ALA A 50 2.87 4.31 11.74
N ALA A 51 2.88 5.31 10.85
CA ALA A 51 4.04 6.13 10.53
C ALA A 51 3.72 7.64 10.48
N ALA A 52 2.54 8.04 10.97
CA ALA A 52 2.18 9.46 11.06
C ALA A 52 3.11 10.19 12.04
N SER A 53 3.52 11.40 11.66
CA SER A 53 4.35 12.29 12.50
C SER A 53 3.64 13.61 12.81
N GLU A 54 2.45 13.82 12.28
CA GLU A 54 1.63 15.01 12.52
C GLU A 54 0.26 14.58 13.07
N GLU A 55 -0.29 15.41 13.94
CA GLU A 55 -1.63 15.20 14.50
C GLU A 55 -2.70 15.33 13.42
N GLY A 56 -3.74 14.49 13.50
CA GLY A 56 -4.85 14.49 12.56
C GLY A 56 -4.50 13.94 11.17
N GLY A 57 -3.40 13.21 11.04
CA GLY A 57 -3.01 12.51 9.81
C GLY A 57 -2.86 11.01 10.00
N ILE A 58 -3.16 10.24 8.97
CA ILE A 58 -2.85 8.81 8.91
C ILE A 58 -1.76 8.60 7.87
N VAL A 59 -0.70 7.92 8.28
CA VAL A 59 0.33 7.39 7.38
C VAL A 59 0.59 5.95 7.78
N THR A 60 0.56 5.07 6.79
CA THR A 60 0.91 3.66 6.96
C THR A 60 2.28 3.38 6.36
N ASN A 61 2.96 2.36 6.87
CA ASN A 61 4.19 1.83 6.28
C ASN A 61 4.25 0.32 6.53
N GLY A 62 5.14 -0.38 5.84
CA GLY A 62 5.42 -1.79 6.06
C GLY A 62 6.67 -1.99 6.91
N MET A 63 6.67 -3.07 7.71
CA MET A 63 7.80 -3.47 8.54
C MET A 63 7.88 -4.98 8.64
N SER A 64 9.08 -5.55 8.53
CA SER A 64 9.36 -6.93 8.92
C SER A 64 10.27 -6.97 10.14
N LEU A 65 9.96 -7.82 11.09
CA LEU A 65 10.93 -8.21 12.11
C LEU A 65 12.02 -9.08 11.49
N HIS A 66 13.16 -9.19 12.15
CA HIS A 66 14.30 -9.98 11.67
C HIS A 66 13.91 -11.41 11.27
N ALA A 67 13.04 -12.05 12.05
CA ALA A 67 12.56 -13.41 11.79
C ALA A 67 11.70 -13.57 10.53
N ARG A 68 11.10 -12.47 10.02
CA ARG A 68 10.19 -12.49 8.85
C ARG A 68 9.10 -13.57 8.93
N ALA A 69 8.60 -13.83 10.15
CA ALA A 69 7.74 -14.96 10.47
C ALA A 69 6.28 -14.57 10.75
N ALA A 70 5.87 -13.34 10.47
CA ALA A 70 4.47 -12.96 10.59
C ALA A 70 3.63 -13.60 9.46
N GLU A 71 2.34 -13.77 9.74
CA GLU A 71 1.38 -14.45 8.86
C GLU A 71 1.31 -13.83 7.44
N ASN A 72 1.36 -12.51 7.35
CA ASN A 72 1.15 -11.79 6.12
C ASN A 72 2.45 -11.21 5.54
N ALA A 73 2.50 -11.11 4.23
CA ALA A 73 3.40 -10.20 3.52
C ALA A 73 2.69 -8.88 3.25
N ASN A 74 3.41 -7.79 3.17
CA ASN A 74 2.88 -6.52 2.71
C ASN A 74 3.90 -5.78 1.82
N SER A 75 3.40 -4.85 1.03
CA SER A 75 4.23 -3.85 0.33
C SER A 75 3.38 -2.61 0.08
N ALA A 76 4.02 -1.46 0.03
CA ALA A 76 3.38 -0.28 -0.51
C ALA A 76 3.14 -0.45 -2.02
N LEU A 77 2.01 0.05 -2.51
CA LEU A 77 1.74 0.29 -3.92
C LEU A 77 1.85 1.79 -4.15
N ILE A 78 2.94 2.20 -4.75
CA ILE A 78 3.29 3.61 -4.95
C ILE A 78 2.98 4.01 -6.38
N VAL A 79 2.32 5.14 -6.55
CA VAL A 79 2.06 5.78 -7.84
C VAL A 79 2.84 7.09 -7.90
N SER A 80 3.54 7.32 -9.01
CA SER A 80 4.29 8.57 -9.20
C SER A 80 3.35 9.77 -9.26
N VAL A 81 3.70 10.81 -8.50
CA VAL A 81 3.07 12.13 -8.50
C VAL A 81 4.12 13.19 -8.77
N ASP A 82 3.72 14.32 -9.34
CA ASP A 82 4.62 15.41 -9.66
C ASP A 82 3.91 16.79 -9.60
N ALA A 83 4.57 17.84 -10.05
CA ALA A 83 4.03 19.19 -9.99
C ALA A 83 2.70 19.41 -10.72
N ARG A 84 2.28 18.50 -11.59
CA ARG A 84 0.94 18.55 -12.22
C ARG A 84 -0.17 18.24 -11.20
N ASP A 85 0.16 17.52 -10.14
CA ASP A 85 -0.81 17.10 -9.11
C ASP A 85 -0.96 18.16 -8.00
N PHE A 86 0.11 18.91 -7.68
CA PHE A 86 0.12 19.82 -6.54
C PHE A 86 0.57 21.26 -6.89
N GLY A 87 0.88 21.53 -8.18
CA GLY A 87 1.36 22.83 -8.64
C GLY A 87 2.87 23.02 -8.44
N ALA A 88 3.45 23.98 -9.14
CA ALA A 88 4.89 24.29 -9.12
C ALA A 88 5.21 25.67 -8.52
N ASN A 89 4.21 26.41 -8.06
CA ASN A 89 4.36 27.80 -7.64
C ASN A 89 4.86 27.95 -6.19
N ASP A 90 4.78 26.88 -5.39
CA ASP A 90 5.23 26.84 -4.00
C ASP A 90 6.18 25.67 -3.81
N VAL A 91 7.34 25.94 -3.22
CA VAL A 91 8.36 24.92 -2.90
C VAL A 91 7.85 23.87 -1.90
N LEU A 92 6.82 24.17 -1.14
CA LEU A 92 6.19 23.28 -0.16
C LEU A 92 4.88 22.64 -0.69
N ALA A 93 4.46 22.91 -1.92
CA ALA A 93 3.21 22.38 -2.47
C ALA A 93 3.12 20.84 -2.37
N GLY A 94 4.23 20.13 -2.59
CA GLY A 94 4.28 18.67 -2.41
C GLY A 94 4.09 18.22 -0.96
N VAL A 95 4.52 19.02 0.02
CA VAL A 95 4.29 18.74 1.45
C VAL A 95 2.81 18.92 1.78
N GLU A 96 2.20 19.99 1.32
CA GLU A 96 0.78 20.25 1.54
C GLU A 96 -0.11 19.21 0.83
N PHE A 97 0.29 18.74 -0.33
CA PHE A 97 -0.36 17.63 -1.02
C PHE A 97 -0.35 16.34 -0.19
N GLN A 98 0.80 15.97 0.40
CA GLN A 98 0.87 14.81 1.31
C GLN A 98 -0.03 15.01 2.53
N ARG A 99 0.06 16.16 3.21
CA ARG A 99 -0.76 16.50 4.37
C ARG A 99 -2.25 16.45 4.08
N TYR A 100 -2.67 16.93 2.92
CA TYR A 100 -4.06 16.90 2.49
C TYR A 100 -4.61 15.46 2.47
N TRP A 101 -3.90 14.54 1.83
CA TRP A 101 -4.35 13.16 1.72
C TRP A 101 -4.22 12.38 3.04
N GLU A 102 -3.23 12.69 3.86
CA GLU A 102 -3.06 12.13 5.21
C GLU A 102 -4.24 12.52 6.14
N ARG A 103 -4.66 13.79 6.10
CA ARG A 103 -5.83 14.28 6.82
C ARG A 103 -7.13 13.67 6.27
N LYS A 104 -7.23 13.58 4.95
CA LYS A 104 -8.38 12.96 4.29
C LYS A 104 -8.58 11.51 4.74
N ALA A 105 -7.51 10.74 4.86
CA ALA A 105 -7.56 9.39 5.39
C ALA A 105 -7.98 9.34 6.87
N TYR A 106 -7.52 10.30 7.67
CA TYR A 106 -7.90 10.44 9.09
C TYR A 106 -9.40 10.75 9.25
N GLU A 107 -9.91 11.73 8.52
CA GLU A 107 -11.33 12.10 8.49
C GLU A 107 -12.20 10.91 8.03
N LEU A 108 -11.81 10.26 6.94
CA LEU A 108 -12.51 9.11 6.37
C LEU A 108 -12.60 7.94 7.36
N SER A 109 -11.60 7.74 8.19
CA SER A 109 -11.58 6.67 9.19
C SER A 109 -12.43 6.96 10.45
N GLY A 110 -12.91 8.19 10.62
CA GLY A 110 -13.74 8.59 11.77
C GLY A 110 -12.92 8.99 12.99
N GLU A 111 -11.75 9.58 12.78
CA GLU A 111 -10.90 10.17 13.82
C GLU A 111 -10.52 9.19 14.95
N GLY A 112 -9.44 8.60 14.98
CA GLY A 112 -9.04 7.62 16.01
C GLY A 112 -7.82 6.82 15.59
N TYR A 113 -7.13 7.31 14.55
CA TYR A 113 -5.93 6.70 13.99
C TYR A 113 -6.10 5.27 13.46
N LYS A 114 -7.34 4.79 13.31
CA LYS A 114 -7.63 3.59 12.54
C LYS A 114 -7.43 3.88 11.07
N ALA A 115 -6.74 3.01 10.34
CA ALA A 115 -6.51 3.24 8.93
C ALA A 115 -7.72 2.83 8.07
N PRO A 116 -8.06 3.60 7.02
CA PRO A 116 -9.02 3.16 6.02
C PRO A 116 -8.51 1.90 5.34
N ALA A 117 -9.38 0.91 5.17
CA ALA A 117 -9.01 -0.34 4.52
C ALA A 117 -10.13 -0.88 3.65
N GLN A 118 -9.74 -1.58 2.58
CA GLN A 118 -10.65 -2.17 1.60
C GLN A 118 -10.05 -3.47 1.04
N LEU A 119 -10.89 -4.46 0.75
CA LEU A 119 -10.44 -5.66 0.06
C LEU A 119 -10.09 -5.34 -1.40
N VAL A 120 -9.00 -5.92 -1.89
CA VAL A 120 -8.55 -5.76 -3.28
C VAL A 120 -9.65 -6.09 -4.28
N ARG A 121 -10.40 -7.19 -4.06
CA ARG A 121 -11.52 -7.58 -4.94
C ARG A 121 -12.60 -6.51 -5.08
N ASP A 122 -12.86 -5.77 -4.00
CA ASP A 122 -13.92 -4.77 -3.95
C ASP A 122 -13.42 -3.42 -4.48
N PHE A 123 -12.16 -3.06 -4.20
CA PHE A 123 -11.48 -1.92 -4.79
C PHE A 123 -11.46 -2.00 -6.34
N LEU A 124 -11.11 -3.18 -6.88
CA LEU A 124 -11.09 -3.41 -8.33
C LEU A 124 -12.49 -3.35 -8.97
N LYS A 125 -13.54 -3.63 -8.21
CA LYS A 125 -14.95 -3.60 -8.66
C LYS A 125 -15.66 -2.30 -8.31
N ASP A 126 -14.93 -1.31 -7.79
CA ASP A 126 -15.47 -0.01 -7.38
C ASP A 126 -16.69 -0.12 -6.46
N ARG A 127 -16.57 -0.88 -5.41
CA ARG A 127 -17.64 -1.09 -4.44
C ARG A 127 -17.10 -1.23 -3.02
N PRO A 128 -17.89 -0.87 -1.98
CA PRO A 128 -17.47 -1.01 -0.58
C PRO A 128 -17.28 -2.48 -0.18
N SER A 129 -16.31 -2.73 0.70
CA SER A 129 -16.14 -4.02 1.38
C SER A 129 -17.07 -4.10 2.60
N LYS A 130 -17.59 -5.30 2.88
CA LYS A 130 -18.52 -5.56 4.00
C LYS A 130 -17.82 -6.18 5.21
N ASP A 131 -16.75 -6.91 4.99
CA ASP A 131 -15.95 -7.61 6.00
C ASP A 131 -14.50 -7.76 5.51
N PHE A 132 -13.60 -8.26 6.35
CA PHE A 132 -12.20 -8.58 5.98
C PHE A 132 -11.99 -10.05 5.61
N GLY A 133 -13.03 -10.88 5.64
CA GLY A 133 -12.92 -12.31 5.40
C GLY A 133 -12.01 -12.98 6.44
N GLU A 134 -11.12 -13.86 5.96
CA GLU A 134 -10.21 -14.63 6.82
C GLU A 134 -8.88 -13.92 7.11
N ILE A 135 -8.59 -12.82 6.43
CA ILE A 135 -7.33 -12.09 6.60
C ILE A 135 -7.46 -11.11 7.77
N ASN A 136 -6.59 -11.27 8.76
CA ASN A 136 -6.46 -10.31 9.85
C ASN A 136 -5.54 -9.15 9.44
N PRO A 137 -6.05 -7.90 9.32
CA PRO A 137 -5.20 -6.74 9.10
C PRO A 137 -4.24 -6.53 10.26
N SER A 138 -2.96 -6.34 9.96
CA SER A 138 -1.90 -6.25 10.98
C SER A 138 -1.67 -4.86 11.56
N TYR A 139 -2.36 -3.83 11.06
CA TYR A 139 -2.22 -2.46 11.54
C TYR A 139 -2.76 -2.32 12.96
N ARG A 140 -1.88 -2.07 13.95
CA ARG A 140 -2.21 -2.15 15.38
C ARG A 140 -3.26 -1.15 15.89
N PRO A 141 -3.28 0.13 15.43
CA PRO A 141 -4.38 1.03 15.81
C PRO A 141 -5.74 0.53 15.34
N GLY A 142 -5.76 -0.48 14.46
CA GLY A 142 -6.94 -1.05 13.85
C GLY A 142 -7.26 -0.42 12.50
N VAL A 143 -8.16 -1.06 11.78
CA VAL A 143 -8.62 -0.61 10.48
C VAL A 143 -10.13 -0.40 10.48
N VAL A 144 -10.60 0.41 9.55
CA VAL A 144 -12.02 0.63 9.31
C VAL A 144 -12.32 0.44 7.83
N LEU A 145 -13.40 -0.29 7.52
CA LEU A 145 -13.82 -0.49 6.14
C LEU A 145 -14.29 0.82 5.52
N ARG A 146 -13.56 1.27 4.51
CA ARG A 146 -13.84 2.47 3.71
C ARG A 146 -13.42 2.25 2.28
N GLU A 147 -14.00 3.00 1.36
CA GLU A 147 -13.55 3.00 -0.03
C GLU A 147 -12.26 3.82 -0.17
N ILE A 148 -11.16 3.15 -0.47
CA ILE A 148 -9.82 3.75 -0.53
C ILE A 148 -9.74 4.92 -1.53
N LYS A 149 -10.56 4.90 -2.60
CA LYS A 149 -10.65 6.01 -3.56
C LYS A 149 -11.02 7.36 -2.91
N GLU A 150 -11.68 7.36 -1.75
CA GLU A 150 -12.09 8.59 -1.06
C GLU A 150 -10.92 9.31 -0.38
N CYS A 151 -9.79 8.63 -0.17
CA CYS A 151 -8.57 9.21 0.38
C CYS A 151 -7.37 9.13 -0.58
N LEU A 152 -7.60 8.98 -1.88
CA LEU A 152 -6.59 8.99 -2.93
C LEU A 152 -6.99 9.93 -4.07
N PRO A 153 -6.02 10.54 -4.78
CA PRO A 153 -6.29 11.18 -6.06
C PRO A 153 -6.94 10.20 -7.06
N GLU A 154 -7.80 10.72 -7.93
CA GLU A 154 -8.52 9.91 -8.92
C GLU A 154 -7.55 9.18 -9.86
N GLU A 155 -6.53 9.88 -10.36
CA GLU A 155 -5.51 9.32 -11.25
C GLU A 155 -4.65 8.25 -10.57
N VAL A 156 -4.41 8.38 -9.27
CA VAL A 156 -3.72 7.36 -8.47
C VAL A 156 -4.60 6.13 -8.34
N THR A 157 -5.89 6.31 -8.06
CA THR A 157 -6.86 5.22 -7.97
C THR A 157 -6.98 4.47 -9.30
N ALA A 158 -7.07 5.19 -10.43
CA ALA A 158 -7.11 4.59 -11.77
C ALA A 158 -5.85 3.78 -12.07
N ALA A 159 -4.67 4.35 -11.83
CA ALA A 159 -3.39 3.68 -12.07
C ALA A 159 -3.22 2.40 -11.21
N LEU A 160 -3.67 2.41 -9.96
CA LEU A 160 -3.66 1.23 -9.08
C LEU A 160 -4.60 0.13 -9.61
N ARG A 161 -5.78 0.49 -10.14
CA ARG A 161 -6.72 -0.47 -10.72
C ARG A 161 -6.18 -1.15 -11.97
N GLU A 162 -5.35 -0.47 -12.74
CA GLU A 162 -4.64 -1.08 -13.87
C GLU A 162 -3.48 -1.99 -13.41
N ALA A 163 -2.68 -1.50 -12.46
CA ALA A 163 -1.47 -2.18 -12.02
C ALA A 163 -1.72 -3.47 -11.25
N ILE A 164 -2.71 -3.50 -10.35
CA ILE A 164 -2.98 -4.67 -9.49
C ILE A 164 -3.25 -5.94 -10.31
N PRO A 165 -4.14 -5.94 -11.34
CA PRO A 165 -4.33 -7.11 -12.19
C PRO A 165 -3.07 -7.51 -12.98
N TYR A 166 -2.29 -6.54 -13.45
CA TYR A 166 -1.02 -6.81 -14.11
C TYR A 166 -0.03 -7.50 -13.16
N PHE A 167 0.10 -7.03 -11.93
CA PHE A 167 0.94 -7.66 -10.90
C PHE A 167 0.46 -9.06 -10.53
N ALA A 168 -0.84 -9.29 -10.50
CA ALA A 168 -1.42 -10.63 -10.29
C ALA A 168 -1.03 -11.61 -11.40
N GLY A 169 -0.87 -11.14 -12.63
CA GLY A 169 -0.33 -11.93 -13.76
C GLY A 169 1.16 -12.26 -13.60
N LYS A 170 1.92 -11.51 -12.79
CA LYS A 170 3.34 -11.77 -12.52
C LYS A 170 3.56 -12.63 -11.29
N ILE A 171 2.75 -12.43 -10.24
CA ILE A 171 2.84 -13.17 -8.98
C ILE A 171 1.47 -13.71 -8.62
N LYS A 172 1.31 -15.01 -8.72
CA LYS A 172 0.08 -15.71 -8.33
C LYS A 172 -0.27 -15.38 -6.87
N GLY A 173 -1.50 -14.93 -6.63
CA GLY A 173 -1.97 -14.55 -5.29
C GLY A 173 -1.74 -13.08 -4.93
N PHE A 174 -1.07 -12.27 -5.77
CA PHE A 174 -0.87 -10.85 -5.51
C PHE A 174 -2.20 -10.10 -5.34
N ALA A 175 -3.14 -10.31 -6.26
CA ALA A 175 -4.51 -9.79 -6.15
C ALA A 175 -5.47 -10.83 -5.53
N HIS A 176 -5.03 -11.51 -4.46
CA HIS A 176 -5.93 -12.43 -3.75
C HIS A 176 -7.21 -11.70 -3.36
N PRO A 177 -8.40 -12.29 -3.55
CA PRO A 177 -9.68 -11.61 -3.31
C PRO A 177 -9.84 -11.01 -1.91
N GLN A 178 -9.17 -11.61 -0.93
CA GLN A 178 -9.17 -11.16 0.48
C GLN A 178 -7.91 -10.35 0.84
N ALA A 179 -7.01 -10.04 -0.11
CA ALA A 179 -5.91 -9.12 0.18
C ALA A 179 -6.48 -7.76 0.58
N VAL A 180 -5.84 -7.13 1.58
CA VAL A 180 -6.30 -5.88 2.18
C VAL A 180 -5.43 -4.73 1.71
N LEU A 181 -6.04 -3.72 1.13
CA LEU A 181 -5.43 -2.39 0.95
C LEU A 181 -5.63 -1.62 2.25
N THR A 182 -4.55 -1.06 2.80
CA THR A 182 -4.57 -0.21 3.99
C THR A 182 -3.98 1.14 3.60
N ALA A 183 -4.72 2.21 3.75
CA ALA A 183 -4.31 3.54 3.32
C ALA A 183 -3.94 4.42 4.54
N ILE A 184 -3.07 5.36 4.35
CA ILE A 184 -2.41 5.81 3.12
C ILE A 184 -0.89 5.79 3.33
N GLU A 185 -0.11 5.45 2.32
CA GLU A 185 1.34 5.65 2.37
C GLU A 185 1.73 6.81 1.44
N THR A 186 2.18 7.91 2.01
CA THR A 186 2.54 9.14 1.30
C THR A 186 4.03 9.46 1.37
N ARG A 187 4.79 8.77 2.23
CA ARG A 187 6.15 9.17 2.62
C ARG A 187 7.23 8.21 2.11
N SER A 188 7.16 7.85 0.83
CA SER A 188 8.17 7.01 0.19
C SER A 188 9.41 7.79 -0.26
N SER A 189 9.27 9.07 -0.60
CA SER A 189 10.38 9.97 -0.96
C SER A 189 10.07 11.41 -0.53
N SER A 190 11.14 12.21 -0.33
CA SER A 190 10.96 13.60 0.10
C SER A 190 10.33 14.43 -1.02
N PRO A 191 9.27 15.22 -0.74
CA PRO A 191 8.70 16.17 -1.70
C PRO A 191 9.59 17.41 -1.90
N VAL A 192 10.64 17.58 -1.08
CA VAL A 192 11.58 18.70 -1.16
C VAL A 192 13.00 18.18 -1.24
N ARG A 193 13.86 18.92 -1.96
CA ARG A 193 15.29 18.66 -2.05
C ARG A 193 16.07 19.62 -1.14
N ILE A 194 16.79 19.08 -0.18
CA ILE A 194 17.75 19.83 0.63
C ILE A 194 19.07 19.85 -0.12
N LEU A 195 19.50 21.05 -0.54
CA LEU A 195 20.80 21.23 -1.18
C LEU A 195 21.90 21.07 -0.12
N ARG A 196 22.95 20.39 -0.48
CA ARG A 196 24.19 20.27 0.31
C ARG A 196 25.30 20.99 -0.42
N ASN A 197 26.06 21.77 0.30
CA ASN A 197 27.31 22.42 -0.18
C ASN A 197 28.45 21.40 -0.10
#